data_4979ea61336c898cc663ddbd375980c8
#
_entry.id   4979ea61336c898cc663ddbd375980c8
#
_cell.length_a   1.000
_cell.length_b   1.000
_cell.length_c   1.000
_cell.angle_alpha   90.00
_cell.angle_beta   90.00
_cell.angle_gamma   90.00
#
_symmetry.space_group_name_H-M   'P 1'
#
loop_
_entity.id
_entity.type
_entity.pdbx_description
1 polymer ?
#
loop_
_entity_poly.entity_id
_entity_poly.type
_entity_poly.pdbx_seq_one_letter_code
_entity_poly.pdbx_strand_id
1 'polypeptide(L)'
;MKRIALAFAFAVGFGGIVEAQTPRKGGTIRMTAPYGTSFSTLDMHATPRAQDDIYGKTVHRTLYSWDSAKNEVVLELATSVTVSQDGFTHTFKLRDDAFFHNGKKLTADDIIYSYTRLMDGKRAFAGARWARQIKGSVAVEKNEATTIEGLKKIDDLTFTMTTTDRVNPGFYFYNGSTAIYPSGEADKPEFLQKPIGLGPFKFVEHVPGSRLVADRWEKFYKPGLPYADKVVISIMGEAPARDLAFRNKEIDVSILGPVQYVAYREDPALKDGILEVAEVFTRHMGMNPEFKPFSDKRVRQAINHAIDTDLIIKRLVKDKAYRAVAWLPLTAQGHDKTRKPYAFDQDKAKKLLEEAGYKDGFEFEWTTSQNESWGLPIVEAIIPMFAKVGIKVKVKQVETAVLLESVRKGEFQAYILSMQTGPDPLAAMKCYHSSTPRSACNYNQFKNAAYDKTLDEAGQTTDPAKVTELLKAADGILYEEAPVWFFNYNKAVMAYQPWVKGLQANATELTHQYPEHIWITEASPAK
;
A
#
# COMPACT_ATOMS: atom_id res chain seq x y z
N MET A 1 63.88 -26.96 -32.58
CA MET A 1 62.67 -26.85 -31.67
C MET A 1 62.03 -25.52 -31.93
N LYS A 2 60.95 -25.52 -32.71
CA LYS A 2 60.17 -24.32 -33.11
C LYS A 2 59.04 -24.13 -32.08
N ARG A 3 59.01 -23.01 -31.37
CA ARG A 3 57.90 -22.61 -30.51
C ARG A 3 56.82 -21.94 -31.36
N ILE A 4 55.63 -22.52 -31.39
CA ILE A 4 54.44 -21.95 -32.00
C ILE A 4 53.77 -21.09 -30.94
N ALA A 5 53.64 -19.78 -31.18
CA ALA A 5 52.88 -18.86 -30.38
C ALA A 5 51.43 -18.84 -30.91
N LEU A 6 50.48 -19.28 -30.07
CA LEU A 6 49.05 -19.12 -30.34
C LEU A 6 48.61 -17.72 -29.88
N ALA A 7 48.20 -16.91 -30.83
CA ALA A 7 47.56 -15.62 -30.53
C ALA A 7 46.07 -15.87 -30.25
N PHE A 8 45.63 -15.58 -29.01
CA PHE A 8 44.19 -15.49 -28.67
C PHE A 8 43.70 -14.10 -29.05
N ALA A 9 42.84 -14.05 -30.05
CA ALA A 9 42.08 -12.85 -30.37
C ALA A 9 40.91 -12.70 -29.36
N PHE A 10 41.02 -11.71 -28.49
CA PHE A 10 39.87 -11.26 -27.64
C PHE A 10 38.91 -10.51 -28.55
N ALA A 11 37.74 -11.11 -28.83
CA ALA A 11 36.60 -10.41 -29.36
C ALA A 11 36.01 -9.50 -28.28
N VAL A 12 36.32 -8.21 -28.34
CA VAL A 12 35.64 -7.18 -27.52
C VAL A 12 34.22 -7.04 -28.08
N GLY A 13 33.26 -7.68 -27.40
CA GLY A 13 31.85 -7.44 -27.67
C GLY A 13 31.55 -5.98 -27.33
N PHE A 14 31.16 -5.20 -28.32
CA PHE A 14 30.53 -3.90 -28.13
C PHE A 14 29.19 -4.12 -27.43
N GLY A 15 29.21 -4.15 -26.10
CA GLY A 15 28.02 -3.92 -25.29
C GLY A 15 27.62 -2.46 -25.54
N GLY A 16 26.50 -2.25 -26.22
CA GLY A 16 25.96 -0.91 -26.42
C GLY A 16 25.81 -0.24 -25.06
N ILE A 17 26.52 0.85 -24.85
CA ILE A 17 26.31 1.76 -23.72
C ILE A 17 24.89 2.27 -23.92
N VAL A 18 23.95 1.81 -23.10
CA VAL A 18 22.64 2.46 -22.97
C VAL A 18 22.92 3.83 -22.37
N GLU A 19 23.01 4.82 -23.25
CA GLU A 19 23.17 6.21 -22.87
C GLU A 19 22.02 6.58 -21.92
N ALA A 20 22.34 6.89 -20.69
CA ALA A 20 21.35 7.31 -19.70
C ALA A 20 20.71 8.60 -20.24
N GLN A 21 19.49 8.50 -20.73
CA GLN A 21 18.79 9.64 -21.29
C GLN A 21 18.63 10.72 -20.21
N THR A 22 19.14 11.92 -20.47
CA THR A 22 18.98 13.07 -19.57
C THR A 22 17.52 13.45 -19.48
N PRO A 23 16.96 13.64 -18.26
CA PRO A 23 15.58 14.07 -18.09
C PRO A 23 15.29 15.38 -18.83
N ARG A 24 14.20 15.38 -19.58
CA ARG A 24 13.77 16.54 -20.37
C ARG A 24 12.71 17.32 -19.60
N LYS A 25 12.79 18.66 -19.66
CA LYS A 25 11.72 19.54 -19.20
C LYS A 25 10.67 19.74 -20.28
N GLY A 26 9.41 19.86 -19.86
CA GLY A 26 8.29 20.13 -20.74
C GLY A 26 7.38 18.94 -21.00
N GLY A 27 6.29 19.19 -21.70
CA GLY A 27 5.29 18.19 -22.08
C GLY A 27 4.23 17.90 -21.03
N THR A 28 3.27 17.09 -21.44
CA THR A 28 2.11 16.71 -20.63
C THR A 28 2.15 15.23 -20.28
N ILE A 29 2.04 14.90 -19.00
CA ILE A 29 1.84 13.53 -18.51
C ILE A 29 0.34 13.23 -18.52
N ARG A 30 -0.09 12.21 -19.26
CA ARG A 30 -1.48 11.77 -19.37
C ARG A 30 -1.64 10.43 -18.68
N MET A 31 -2.25 10.44 -17.51
CA MET A 31 -2.51 9.23 -16.70
C MET A 31 -4.02 8.95 -16.62
N THR A 32 -4.37 7.76 -16.17
CA THR A 32 -5.74 7.48 -15.74
C THR A 32 -5.81 7.47 -14.23
N ALA A 33 -6.95 7.89 -13.68
CA ALA A 33 -7.26 7.62 -12.29
C ALA A 33 -7.21 6.10 -12.06
N PRO A 34 -6.68 5.64 -10.91
CA PRO A 34 -6.53 4.22 -10.62
C PRO A 34 -7.87 3.48 -10.75
N TYR A 35 -7.82 2.36 -11.47
CA TYR A 35 -9.02 1.56 -11.79
C TYR A 35 -10.14 2.36 -12.48
N GLY A 36 -9.84 3.53 -13.03
CA GLY A 36 -10.77 4.39 -13.76
C GLY A 36 -11.85 5.07 -12.90
N THR A 37 -11.75 4.99 -11.58
CA THR A 37 -12.76 5.56 -10.67
C THR A 37 -12.57 7.06 -10.48
N SER A 38 -13.68 7.79 -10.28
CA SER A 38 -13.64 9.20 -9.86
C SER A 38 -12.96 9.35 -8.50
N PHE A 39 -12.37 10.51 -8.24
CA PHE A 39 -11.91 10.85 -6.90
C PHE A 39 -13.09 10.91 -5.94
N SER A 40 -12.91 10.35 -4.73
CA SER A 40 -13.95 10.39 -3.70
C SER A 40 -14.18 11.82 -3.20
N THR A 41 -13.12 12.60 -3.14
CA THR A 41 -13.09 14.01 -2.74
C THR A 41 -11.76 14.64 -3.17
N LEU A 42 -11.69 15.97 -3.20
CA LEU A 42 -10.44 16.73 -3.33
C LEU A 42 -9.86 17.15 -1.96
N ASP A 43 -10.55 16.87 -0.85
CA ASP A 43 -10.01 16.99 0.50
C ASP A 43 -9.32 15.67 0.90
N MET A 44 -7.99 15.65 0.90
CA MET A 44 -7.22 14.46 1.22
C MET A 44 -7.46 13.95 2.64
N HIS A 45 -7.80 14.81 3.61
CA HIS A 45 -8.16 14.37 4.95
C HIS A 45 -9.42 13.49 4.98
N ALA A 46 -10.37 13.75 4.08
CA ALA A 46 -11.64 13.04 4.00
C ALA A 46 -11.59 11.75 3.18
N THR A 47 -10.55 11.55 2.34
CA THR A 47 -10.51 10.36 1.49
C THR A 47 -10.26 9.09 2.28
N PRO A 48 -11.10 8.04 2.09
CA PRO A 48 -10.86 6.72 2.64
C PRO A 48 -9.96 5.84 1.76
N ARG A 49 -9.60 6.30 0.54
CA ARG A 49 -9.04 5.50 -0.53
C ARG A 49 -7.59 5.87 -0.82
N ALA A 50 -6.71 4.86 -0.79
CA ALA A 50 -5.31 5.03 -1.19
C ALA A 50 -5.16 5.48 -2.66
N GLN A 51 -6.10 5.08 -3.53
CA GLN A 51 -6.09 5.45 -4.96
C GLN A 51 -6.19 6.96 -5.20
N ASP A 52 -6.78 7.72 -4.29
CA ASP A 52 -6.87 9.17 -4.41
C ASP A 52 -5.49 9.86 -4.23
N ASP A 53 -4.48 9.12 -3.75
CA ASP A 53 -3.11 9.62 -3.58
C ASP A 53 -2.43 10.02 -4.90
N ILE A 54 -2.90 9.55 -6.05
CA ILE A 54 -2.41 10.04 -7.35
C ILE A 54 -2.64 11.55 -7.48
N TYR A 55 -3.81 12.02 -7.03
CA TYR A 55 -4.10 13.44 -6.91
C TYR A 55 -3.33 14.05 -5.73
N GLY A 56 -3.33 13.38 -4.58
CA GLY A 56 -2.62 13.83 -3.38
C GLY A 56 -1.14 14.10 -3.63
N LYS A 57 -0.44 13.19 -4.32
CA LYS A 57 0.99 13.37 -4.67
C LYS A 57 1.21 14.42 -5.78
N THR A 58 0.19 14.71 -6.59
CA THR A 58 0.28 15.73 -7.63
C THR A 58 0.19 17.15 -7.04
N VAL A 59 -0.81 17.40 -6.19
CA VAL A 59 -1.16 18.75 -5.70
C VAL A 59 -0.70 19.02 -4.27
N HIS A 60 -0.64 18.00 -3.43
CA HIS A 60 -0.33 18.14 -2.00
C HIS A 60 1.01 17.49 -1.62
N ARG A 61 1.43 17.71 -0.38
CA ARG A 61 2.57 17.03 0.26
C ARG A 61 2.24 16.73 1.71
N THR A 62 2.93 15.72 2.21
CA THR A 62 2.89 15.22 3.57
C THR A 62 4.23 15.45 4.27
N LEU A 63 4.31 15.29 5.59
CA LEU A 63 5.54 15.50 6.35
C LEU A 63 6.67 14.56 5.91
N TYR A 64 6.30 13.33 5.53
CA TYR A 64 7.20 12.31 4.99
C TYR A 64 6.76 11.88 3.59
N SER A 65 7.65 11.25 2.85
CA SER A 65 7.39 10.60 1.58
C SER A 65 7.97 9.18 1.56
N TRP A 66 7.70 8.43 0.50
CA TRP A 66 8.24 7.10 0.30
C TRP A 66 9.34 7.14 -0.78
N ASP A 67 10.55 6.73 -0.41
CA ASP A 67 11.64 6.52 -1.37
C ASP A 67 11.51 5.11 -1.97
N SER A 68 11.01 5.02 -3.19
CA SER A 68 10.78 3.73 -3.86
C SER A 68 12.07 2.99 -4.20
N ALA A 69 13.20 3.69 -4.37
CA ALA A 69 14.48 3.06 -4.68
C ALA A 69 15.08 2.38 -3.44
N LYS A 70 14.91 2.99 -2.27
CA LYS A 70 15.39 2.46 -0.99
C LYS A 70 14.34 1.60 -0.28
N ASN A 71 13.06 1.70 -0.70
CA ASN A 71 11.91 1.07 -0.06
C ASN A 71 11.76 1.48 1.42
N GLU A 72 11.87 2.79 1.67
CA GLU A 72 11.80 3.37 3.02
C GLU A 72 11.08 4.71 3.07
N VAL A 73 10.61 5.10 4.26
CA VAL A 73 10.08 6.44 4.52
C VAL A 73 11.22 7.44 4.69
N VAL A 74 11.09 8.61 4.05
CA VAL A 74 12.06 9.70 4.11
C VAL A 74 11.36 11.01 4.46
N LEU A 75 12.10 11.94 5.07
CA LEU A 75 11.59 13.29 5.33
C LEU A 75 11.27 14.00 4.01
N GLU A 76 10.14 14.69 3.95
CA GLU A 76 9.71 15.45 2.77
C GLU A 76 9.64 16.97 3.07
N LEU A 77 8.81 17.39 4.02
CA LEU A 77 8.64 18.79 4.40
C LEU A 77 9.54 19.23 5.57
N ALA A 78 10.24 18.28 6.18
CA ALA A 78 11.28 18.56 7.19
C ALA A 78 12.67 18.21 6.63
N THR A 79 13.69 18.92 7.11
CA THR A 79 15.10 18.67 6.77
C THR A 79 15.80 17.80 7.80
N SER A 80 15.29 17.75 9.02
CA SER A 80 15.78 16.89 10.08
C SER A 80 14.70 16.54 11.10
N VAL A 81 14.92 15.45 11.79
CA VAL A 81 14.17 15.03 12.98
C VAL A 81 15.12 14.52 14.03
N THR A 82 14.94 14.94 15.28
CA THR A 82 15.64 14.39 16.45
C THR A 82 14.62 13.77 17.39
N VAL A 83 14.98 12.62 17.98
CA VAL A 83 14.09 11.88 18.87
C VAL A 83 14.63 12.02 20.29
N SER A 84 13.75 12.27 21.25
CA SER A 84 14.09 12.31 22.67
C SER A 84 14.62 10.96 23.15
N GLN A 85 15.38 10.97 24.25
CA GLN A 85 15.98 9.76 24.81
C GLN A 85 14.96 8.69 25.19
N ASP A 86 13.76 9.10 25.60
CA ASP A 86 12.65 8.20 25.90
C ASP A 86 11.93 7.65 24.66
N GLY A 87 12.24 8.18 23.47
CA GLY A 87 11.70 7.73 22.18
C GLY A 87 10.29 8.22 21.84
N PHE A 88 9.69 9.11 22.63
CA PHE A 88 8.31 9.55 22.42
C PHE A 88 8.18 10.92 21.74
N THR A 89 9.16 11.83 21.92
CA THR A 89 9.08 13.17 21.36
C THR A 89 10.02 13.33 20.18
N HIS A 90 9.46 13.72 19.07
CA HIS A 90 10.16 14.01 17.81
C HIS A 90 10.20 15.50 17.58
N THR A 91 11.39 16.10 17.47
CA THR A 91 11.58 17.50 17.12
C THR A 91 11.92 17.62 15.65
N PHE A 92 11.07 18.29 14.89
CA PHE A 92 11.21 18.47 13.45
C PHE A 92 11.71 19.87 13.13
N LYS A 93 12.68 19.95 12.20
CA LYS A 93 13.06 21.19 11.54
C LYS A 93 12.47 21.19 10.13
N LEU A 94 11.53 22.08 9.87
CA LEU A 94 10.92 22.23 8.54
C LEU A 94 11.92 22.86 7.56
N ARG A 95 11.71 22.57 6.29
CA ARG A 95 12.42 23.25 5.20
C ARG A 95 11.95 24.70 5.09
N ASP A 96 12.83 25.58 4.71
CA ASP A 96 12.56 27.02 4.62
C ASP A 96 12.28 27.52 3.19
N ASP A 97 12.34 26.60 2.21
CA ASP A 97 12.14 26.86 0.78
C ASP A 97 10.79 26.33 0.24
N ALA A 98 9.92 25.79 1.10
CA ALA A 98 8.62 25.27 0.69
C ALA A 98 7.54 26.37 0.71
N PHE A 99 6.84 26.52 -0.42
CA PHE A 99 5.75 27.49 -0.60
C PHE A 99 4.49 26.79 -1.11
N PHE A 100 3.36 27.10 -0.50
CA PHE A 100 2.05 26.70 -1.01
C PHE A 100 1.76 27.36 -2.36
N HIS A 101 0.81 26.80 -3.12
CA HIS A 101 0.43 27.32 -4.43
C HIS A 101 -0.15 28.74 -4.43
N ASN A 102 -0.55 29.25 -3.26
CA ASN A 102 -0.94 30.67 -3.07
C ASN A 102 0.24 31.58 -2.71
N GLY A 103 1.45 31.05 -2.64
CA GLY A 103 2.66 31.79 -2.31
C GLY A 103 2.97 31.93 -0.82
N LYS A 104 2.11 31.42 0.09
CA LYS A 104 2.38 31.38 1.54
C LYS A 104 3.52 30.41 1.81
N LYS A 105 4.48 30.81 2.65
CA LYS A 105 5.56 29.93 3.11
C LYS A 105 5.03 28.90 4.12
N LEU A 106 5.55 27.67 4.05
CA LEU A 106 5.26 26.62 5.04
C LEU A 106 5.80 27.02 6.42
N THR A 107 4.98 26.79 7.45
CA THR A 107 5.35 27.02 8.86
C THR A 107 4.86 25.87 9.75
N ALA A 108 5.35 25.84 10.99
CA ALA A 108 4.91 24.91 12.01
C ALA A 108 3.40 25.03 12.33
N ASP A 109 2.84 26.25 12.17
CA ASP A 109 1.39 26.47 12.36
C ASP A 109 0.57 25.69 11.33
N ASP A 110 1.08 25.53 10.08
CA ASP A 110 0.39 24.77 9.03
C ASP A 110 0.37 23.26 9.36
N ILE A 111 1.44 22.74 9.95
CA ILE A 111 1.51 21.35 10.43
C ILE A 111 0.50 21.12 11.56
N ILE A 112 0.53 21.98 12.58
CA ILE A 112 -0.35 21.88 13.75
C ILE A 112 -1.82 22.03 13.33
N TYR A 113 -2.12 23.00 12.47
CA TYR A 113 -3.44 23.18 11.89
C TYR A 113 -3.90 21.93 11.15
N SER A 114 -3.09 21.40 10.24
CA SER A 114 -3.47 20.27 9.39
C SER A 114 -3.78 19.02 10.21
N TYR A 115 -2.96 18.69 11.19
CA TYR A 115 -3.21 17.50 12.02
C TYR A 115 -4.35 17.72 13.03
N THR A 116 -4.53 18.95 13.55
CA THR A 116 -5.70 19.25 14.39
C THR A 116 -6.99 19.18 13.59
N ARG A 117 -7.01 19.73 12.36
CA ARG A 117 -8.15 19.61 11.45
C ARG A 117 -8.45 18.14 11.09
N LEU A 118 -7.39 17.34 10.82
CA LEU A 118 -7.52 15.93 10.51
C LEU A 118 -8.22 15.16 11.65
N MET A 119 -7.98 15.54 12.90
CA MET A 119 -8.56 14.92 14.09
C MET A 119 -9.90 15.55 14.55
N ASP A 120 -10.44 16.54 13.84
CA ASP A 120 -11.73 17.17 14.20
C ASP A 120 -12.88 16.15 14.16
N GLY A 121 -13.38 15.76 15.34
CA GLY A 121 -14.43 14.79 15.48
C GLY A 121 -15.77 15.19 14.85
N LYS A 122 -16.01 16.49 14.64
CA LYS A 122 -17.21 17.00 13.95
C LYS A 122 -17.17 16.68 12.46
N ARG A 123 -15.97 16.58 11.88
CA ARG A 123 -15.74 16.25 10.48
C ARG A 123 -15.63 14.76 10.24
N ALA A 124 -15.23 13.99 11.24
CA ALA A 124 -15.08 12.54 11.20
C ALA A 124 -14.28 12.05 9.98
N PHE A 125 -13.16 12.70 9.69
CA PHE A 125 -12.35 12.40 8.54
C PHE A 125 -11.78 10.97 8.55
N ALA A 126 -11.87 10.28 7.43
CA ALA A 126 -11.33 8.92 7.26
C ALA A 126 -9.81 8.84 7.53
N GLY A 127 -9.08 9.92 7.26
CA GLY A 127 -7.64 10.03 7.50
C GLY A 127 -7.24 10.14 8.97
N ALA A 128 -8.18 10.44 9.90
CA ALA A 128 -7.90 10.60 11.33
C ALA A 128 -7.16 9.40 11.94
N ARG A 129 -7.42 8.19 11.46
CA ARG A 129 -6.74 6.96 11.89
C ARG A 129 -5.20 7.04 11.83
N TRP A 130 -4.65 7.85 10.92
CA TRP A 130 -3.22 8.00 10.74
C TRP A 130 -2.55 8.96 11.74
N ALA A 131 -3.34 9.72 12.50
CA ALA A 131 -2.80 10.67 13.48
C ALA A 131 -3.16 10.32 14.93
N ARG A 132 -3.84 9.19 15.18
CA ARG A 132 -4.25 8.76 16.55
C ARG A 132 -3.09 8.48 17.49
N GLN A 133 -1.90 8.16 16.96
CA GLN A 133 -0.69 7.97 17.76
C GLN A 133 -0.08 9.27 18.30
N ILE A 134 -0.54 10.45 17.86
CA ILE A 134 -0.11 11.72 18.45
C ILE A 134 -0.80 11.88 19.81
N LYS A 135 -0.04 12.17 20.86
CA LYS A 135 -0.58 12.36 22.23
C LYS A 135 -1.67 13.44 22.24
N GLY A 136 -2.82 13.10 22.80
CA GLY A 136 -3.98 13.98 22.91
C GLY A 136 -4.84 14.10 21.62
N SER A 137 -4.45 13.47 20.51
CA SER A 137 -5.23 13.52 19.27
C SER A 137 -6.62 12.89 19.39
N VAL A 138 -6.74 11.78 20.11
CA VAL A 138 -8.00 11.08 20.34
C VAL A 138 -9.00 11.93 21.15
N ALA A 139 -8.54 12.81 22.04
CA ALA A 139 -9.42 13.76 22.73
C ALA A 139 -10.03 14.78 21.76
N VAL A 140 -9.27 15.23 20.75
CA VAL A 140 -9.79 16.09 19.68
C VAL A 140 -10.80 15.33 18.81
N GLU A 141 -10.52 14.08 18.45
CA GLU A 141 -11.43 13.21 17.69
C GLU A 141 -12.77 12.99 18.42
N LYS A 142 -12.74 12.92 19.75
CA LYS A 142 -13.94 12.80 20.59
C LYS A 142 -14.62 14.13 20.92
N ASN A 143 -14.10 15.26 20.43
CA ASN A 143 -14.54 16.63 20.77
C ASN A 143 -14.38 16.97 22.27
N GLU A 144 -13.47 16.34 22.96
CA GLU A 144 -13.09 16.61 24.36
C GLU A 144 -11.98 17.68 24.45
N ALA A 145 -11.29 17.96 23.36
CA ALA A 145 -10.26 18.99 23.22
C ALA A 145 -10.36 19.67 21.85
N THR A 146 -9.81 20.89 21.73
CA THR A 146 -9.75 21.66 20.48
C THR A 146 -8.35 21.69 19.86
N THR A 147 -7.34 21.21 20.61
CA THR A 147 -5.93 21.19 20.18
C THR A 147 -5.30 19.86 20.58
N ILE A 148 -4.32 19.44 19.79
CA ILE A 148 -3.57 18.20 20.06
C ILE A 148 -2.44 18.50 21.03
N GLU A 149 -2.49 17.93 22.25
CA GLU A 149 -1.50 18.15 23.32
C GLU A 149 -0.06 17.86 22.88
N GLY A 150 0.12 16.81 22.09
CA GLY A 150 1.42 16.33 21.62
C GLY A 150 2.06 17.19 20.52
N LEU A 151 1.37 18.19 19.98
CA LEU A 151 1.91 19.09 18.96
C LEU A 151 2.23 20.45 19.57
N LYS A 152 3.49 20.87 19.50
CA LYS A 152 3.93 22.17 20.04
C LYS A 152 4.83 22.90 19.08
N LYS A 153 4.50 24.15 18.78
CA LYS A 153 5.37 25.06 18.04
C LYS A 153 6.53 25.51 18.94
N ILE A 154 7.75 25.48 18.42
CA ILE A 154 8.94 26.07 19.03
C ILE A 154 9.23 27.40 18.35
N ASP A 155 9.31 27.42 17.03
CA ASP A 155 9.43 28.58 16.17
C ASP A 155 8.68 28.34 14.84
N ASP A 156 8.76 29.24 13.88
CA ASP A 156 8.04 29.14 12.61
C ASP A 156 8.46 27.92 11.79
N LEU A 157 9.67 27.42 11.97
CA LEU A 157 10.19 26.26 11.23
C LEU A 157 10.47 25.04 12.11
N THR A 158 10.16 25.11 13.41
CA THR A 158 10.45 24.04 14.36
C THR A 158 9.24 23.71 15.21
N PHE A 159 8.89 22.43 15.27
CA PHE A 159 7.82 21.94 16.14
C PHE A 159 8.19 20.59 16.75
N THR A 160 7.50 20.22 17.84
CA THR A 160 7.58 18.89 18.42
C THR A 160 6.30 18.12 18.18
N MET A 161 6.45 16.81 18.00
CA MET A 161 5.38 15.82 17.98
C MET A 161 5.68 14.77 19.03
N THR A 162 4.83 14.66 20.05
CA THR A 162 4.92 13.61 21.08
C THR A 162 3.89 12.53 20.74
N THR A 163 4.32 11.28 20.68
CA THR A 163 3.48 10.11 20.36
C THR A 163 3.10 9.34 21.63
N THR A 164 2.05 8.52 21.57
CA THR A 164 1.62 7.64 22.68
C THR A 164 2.47 6.39 22.79
N ASP A 165 3.09 5.99 21.67
CA ASP A 165 3.97 4.83 21.57
C ASP A 165 5.29 5.23 20.92
N ARG A 166 6.32 4.40 21.10
CA ARG A 166 7.60 4.54 20.38
C ARG A 166 7.40 4.09 18.95
N VAL A 167 7.08 5.01 18.05
CA VAL A 167 6.83 4.74 16.64
C VAL A 167 7.70 5.61 15.75
N ASN A 168 7.97 5.15 14.54
CA ASN A 168 8.50 6.02 13.49
C ASN A 168 7.31 6.78 12.84
N PRO A 169 7.17 8.09 13.05
CA PRO A 169 6.05 8.86 12.49
C PRO A 169 5.98 8.77 10.97
N GLY A 170 7.10 8.50 10.29
CA GLY A 170 7.15 8.38 8.84
C GLY A 170 6.18 7.34 8.28
N PHE A 171 5.98 6.23 8.96
CA PHE A 171 5.05 5.17 8.52
C PHE A 171 3.57 5.59 8.51
N TYR A 172 3.24 6.67 9.15
CA TYR A 172 1.89 7.23 9.20
C TYR A 172 1.75 8.46 8.30
N PHE A 173 2.74 9.36 8.39
CA PHE A 173 2.68 10.70 7.77
C PHE A 173 3.28 10.79 6.36
N TYR A 174 3.51 9.66 5.68
CA TYR A 174 3.75 9.61 4.23
C TYR A 174 2.44 9.45 3.43
N ASN A 175 1.35 9.03 4.09
CA ASN A 175 0.05 8.77 3.48
C ASN A 175 -0.62 10.09 3.07
N GLY A 176 -1.17 10.15 1.86
CA GLY A 176 -1.79 11.37 1.32
C GLY A 176 -2.93 11.93 2.15
N SER A 177 -3.64 11.07 2.91
CA SER A 177 -4.68 11.52 3.85
C SER A 177 -4.13 12.40 4.99
N THR A 178 -2.81 12.50 5.15
CA THR A 178 -2.15 13.39 6.13
C THR A 178 -1.54 14.62 5.47
N ALA A 179 -2.11 15.07 4.34
CA ALA A 179 -1.67 16.24 3.59
C ALA A 179 -1.60 17.49 4.47
N ILE A 180 -0.57 18.32 4.19
CA ILE A 180 -0.40 19.59 4.89
C ILE A 180 -1.06 20.70 4.09
N TYR A 181 -1.93 21.45 4.75
CA TYR A 181 -2.70 22.57 4.21
C TYR A 181 -2.26 23.90 4.80
N PRO A 182 -2.38 24.99 4.06
CA PRO A 182 -2.15 26.31 4.64
C PRO A 182 -3.21 26.60 5.69
N SER A 183 -2.76 27.09 6.85
CA SER A 183 -3.60 27.33 8.03
C SER A 183 -4.83 28.20 7.69
N GLY A 184 -6.02 27.68 8.00
CA GLY A 184 -7.32 28.33 7.78
C GLY A 184 -7.86 28.22 6.33
N GLU A 185 -7.07 27.77 5.36
CA GLU A 185 -7.53 27.73 3.96
C GLU A 185 -8.44 26.52 3.68
N ALA A 186 -8.13 25.34 4.25
CA ALA A 186 -8.91 24.13 3.98
C ALA A 186 -10.30 24.12 4.65
N ASP A 187 -10.61 25.10 5.46
CA ASP A 187 -11.93 25.29 6.08
C ASP A 187 -12.87 26.16 5.25
N LYS A 188 -12.34 26.82 4.23
CA LYS A 188 -13.11 27.68 3.33
C LYS A 188 -13.94 26.83 2.35
N PRO A 189 -15.18 27.21 2.04
CA PRO A 189 -16.05 26.46 1.12
C PRO A 189 -15.44 26.25 -0.28
N GLU A 190 -14.67 27.23 -0.77
CA GLU A 190 -14.03 27.20 -2.08
C GLU A 190 -12.83 26.25 -2.17
N PHE A 191 -12.31 25.73 -1.04
CA PHE A 191 -11.13 24.88 -1.03
C PHE A 191 -11.29 23.62 -1.90
N LEU A 192 -12.48 23.01 -1.88
CA LEU A 192 -12.76 21.81 -2.71
C LEU A 192 -12.85 22.13 -4.21
N GLN A 193 -13.05 23.41 -4.57
CA GLN A 193 -13.10 23.85 -5.97
C GLN A 193 -11.73 24.33 -6.46
N LYS A 194 -10.90 24.85 -5.54
CA LYS A 194 -9.57 25.37 -5.82
C LYS A 194 -8.59 24.96 -4.72
N PRO A 195 -8.25 23.65 -4.63
CA PRO A 195 -7.36 23.16 -3.58
C PRO A 195 -5.97 23.79 -3.68
N ILE A 196 -5.43 24.14 -2.52
CA ILE A 196 -4.10 24.75 -2.37
C ILE A 196 -3.20 23.72 -1.68
N GLY A 197 -2.07 23.38 -2.30
CA GLY A 197 -1.13 22.41 -1.77
C GLY A 197 0.32 22.87 -1.84
N LEU A 198 1.24 21.95 -1.50
CA LEU A 198 2.70 22.08 -1.55
C LEU A 198 3.32 21.19 -2.64
N GLY A 199 2.48 20.58 -3.48
CA GLY A 199 2.90 19.62 -4.50
C GLY A 199 3.62 20.26 -5.69
N PRO A 200 4.19 19.43 -6.58
CA PRO A 200 4.92 19.90 -7.76
C PRO A 200 4.02 20.50 -8.83
N PHE A 201 2.72 20.23 -8.77
CA PHE A 201 1.76 20.75 -9.73
C PHE A 201 0.63 21.48 -9.00
N LYS A 202 0.26 22.64 -9.54
CA LYS A 202 -0.83 23.47 -9.06
C LYS A 202 -2.13 23.06 -9.74
N PHE A 203 -3.17 22.86 -8.96
CA PHE A 203 -4.51 22.55 -9.45
C PHE A 203 -5.02 23.59 -10.46
N VAL A 204 -5.59 23.14 -11.55
CA VAL A 204 -6.21 23.96 -12.61
C VAL A 204 -7.71 23.73 -12.66
N GLU A 205 -8.12 22.47 -12.90
CA GLU A 205 -9.54 22.10 -12.98
C GLU A 205 -9.80 20.66 -12.54
N HIS A 206 -11.01 20.41 -12.11
CA HIS A 206 -11.57 19.08 -11.97
C HIS A 206 -12.96 19.05 -12.61
N VAL A 207 -13.12 18.22 -13.64
CA VAL A 207 -14.42 17.93 -14.26
C VAL A 207 -14.84 16.54 -13.74
N PRO A 208 -15.82 16.47 -12.81
CA PRO A 208 -16.26 15.21 -12.23
C PRO A 208 -16.60 14.15 -13.29
N GLY A 209 -16.14 12.92 -13.10
CA GLY A 209 -16.36 11.84 -14.06
C GLY A 209 -15.57 11.93 -15.38
N SER A 210 -14.74 12.96 -15.57
CA SER A 210 -13.97 13.17 -16.80
C SER A 210 -12.46 13.27 -16.55
N ARG A 211 -12.00 14.34 -15.88
CA ARG A 211 -10.57 14.56 -15.69
C ARG A 211 -10.24 15.54 -14.55
N LEU A 212 -9.00 15.47 -14.11
CA LEU A 212 -8.33 16.49 -13.30
C LEU A 212 -7.09 16.97 -14.04
N VAL A 213 -6.85 18.29 -14.02
CA VAL A 213 -5.70 18.95 -14.65
C VAL A 213 -4.92 19.75 -13.61
N ALA A 214 -3.60 19.64 -13.65
CA ALA A 214 -2.69 20.42 -12.84
C ALA A 214 -1.47 20.88 -13.65
N ASP A 215 -1.07 22.14 -13.50
CA ASP A 215 0.07 22.74 -14.17
C ASP A 215 1.29 22.79 -13.24
N ARG A 216 2.49 22.77 -13.81
CA ARG A 216 3.76 22.88 -13.09
C ARG A 216 3.72 24.04 -12.09
N TRP A 217 4.21 23.76 -10.86
CA TRP A 217 4.47 24.77 -9.86
C TRP A 217 5.94 25.22 -9.91
N GLU A 218 6.23 26.40 -10.45
CA GLU A 218 7.59 26.89 -10.67
C GLU A 218 8.40 27.10 -9.38
N LYS A 219 7.71 27.26 -8.25
CA LYS A 219 8.32 27.44 -6.92
C LYS A 219 8.37 26.12 -6.12
N PHE A 220 8.33 24.97 -6.81
CA PHE A 220 8.50 23.70 -6.13
C PHE A 220 9.92 23.57 -5.56
N TYR A 221 10.02 23.19 -4.32
CA TYR A 221 11.26 23.25 -3.53
C TYR A 221 12.36 22.22 -3.92
N LYS A 222 12.02 21.20 -4.74
CA LYS A 222 13.04 20.25 -5.25
C LYS A 222 13.69 20.85 -6.51
N PRO A 223 15.00 21.18 -6.48
CA PRO A 223 15.65 21.84 -7.60
C PRO A 223 15.53 21.06 -8.91
N GLY A 224 15.16 21.75 -9.98
CA GLY A 224 15.02 21.16 -11.32
C GLY A 224 13.74 20.39 -11.56
N LEU A 225 12.90 20.17 -10.56
CA LEU A 225 11.62 19.47 -10.63
C LEU A 225 10.44 20.45 -10.53
N PRO A 226 9.26 20.05 -11.02
CA PRO A 226 8.99 18.88 -11.81
C PRO A 226 9.53 18.97 -13.24
N TYR A 227 9.68 17.84 -13.94
CA TYR A 227 10.13 17.84 -15.33
C TYR A 227 9.02 18.25 -16.29
N ALA A 228 7.82 17.68 -16.16
CA ALA A 228 6.69 17.97 -17.03
C ALA A 228 6.07 19.35 -16.75
N ASP A 229 5.38 19.93 -17.75
CA ASP A 229 4.64 21.17 -17.61
C ASP A 229 3.25 20.98 -17.03
N LYS A 230 2.67 19.80 -17.29
CA LYS A 230 1.27 19.50 -16.99
C LYS A 230 1.05 18.04 -16.66
N VAL A 231 0.10 17.79 -15.77
CA VAL A 231 -0.47 16.46 -15.51
C VAL A 231 -1.96 16.48 -15.82
N VAL A 232 -2.42 15.52 -16.61
CA VAL A 232 -3.84 15.25 -16.87
C VAL A 232 -4.15 13.85 -16.34
N ILE A 233 -5.09 13.76 -15.41
CA ILE A 233 -5.57 12.50 -14.84
C ILE A 233 -6.99 12.28 -15.34
N SER A 234 -7.15 11.41 -16.34
CA SER A 234 -8.44 11.07 -16.94
C SER A 234 -9.18 10.02 -16.11
N ILE A 235 -10.51 10.15 -16.04
CA ILE A 235 -11.39 9.20 -15.36
C ILE A 235 -12.03 8.32 -16.43
N MET A 236 -11.65 7.04 -16.46
CA MET A 236 -12.12 6.06 -17.45
C MET A 236 -12.53 4.79 -16.73
N GLY A 237 -13.82 4.66 -16.39
CA GLY A 237 -14.36 3.57 -15.55
C GLY A 237 -14.11 2.17 -16.13
N GLU A 238 -14.32 2.01 -17.42
CA GLU A 238 -14.30 0.71 -18.07
C GLU A 238 -12.88 0.29 -18.51
N ALA A 239 -12.47 -0.92 -18.13
CA ALA A 239 -11.15 -1.45 -18.49
C ALA A 239 -10.91 -1.55 -20.02
N PRO A 240 -11.88 -1.97 -20.84
CA PRO A 240 -11.72 -1.95 -22.30
C PRO A 240 -11.51 -0.55 -22.88
N ALA A 241 -12.17 0.48 -22.32
CA ALA A 241 -11.97 1.86 -22.77
C ALA A 241 -10.56 2.35 -22.45
N ARG A 242 -10.02 2.03 -21.26
CA ARG A 242 -8.63 2.33 -20.89
C ARG A 242 -7.62 1.62 -21.81
N ASP A 243 -7.87 0.33 -22.11
CA ASP A 243 -7.02 -0.44 -23.03
C ASP A 243 -6.98 0.19 -24.43
N LEU A 244 -8.14 0.58 -24.96
CA LEU A 244 -8.24 1.25 -26.25
C LEU A 244 -7.51 2.61 -26.25
N ALA A 245 -7.74 3.43 -25.23
CA ALA A 245 -7.07 4.74 -25.10
C ALA A 245 -5.54 4.60 -24.99
N PHE A 246 -5.04 3.56 -24.28
CA PHE A 246 -3.62 3.28 -24.20
C PHE A 246 -3.04 2.85 -25.56
N ARG A 247 -3.68 1.92 -26.26
CA ARG A 247 -3.27 1.45 -27.60
C ARG A 247 -3.31 2.57 -28.64
N ASN A 248 -4.27 3.47 -28.55
CA ASN A 248 -4.39 4.67 -29.39
C ASN A 248 -3.42 5.79 -28.99
N LYS A 249 -2.59 5.59 -27.93
CA LYS A 249 -1.63 6.60 -27.45
C LYS A 249 -2.30 7.88 -26.90
N GLU A 250 -3.53 7.79 -26.46
CA GLU A 250 -4.29 8.89 -25.84
C GLU A 250 -3.92 9.09 -24.36
N ILE A 251 -3.45 8.01 -23.70
CA ILE A 251 -2.91 8.01 -22.35
C ILE A 251 -1.50 7.41 -22.31
N ASP A 252 -0.69 7.87 -21.38
CA ASP A 252 0.72 7.50 -21.26
C ASP A 252 0.95 6.36 -20.28
N VAL A 253 0.06 6.17 -19.32
CA VAL A 253 0.16 5.16 -18.25
C VAL A 253 -1.21 4.55 -17.97
N SER A 254 -1.27 3.24 -17.76
CA SER A 254 -2.50 2.52 -17.41
C SER A 254 -2.22 1.36 -16.44
N ILE A 255 -3.06 1.23 -15.40
CA ILE A 255 -3.01 0.08 -14.49
C ILE A 255 -3.72 -1.10 -15.12
N LEU A 256 -3.05 -2.26 -15.14
CA LEU A 256 -3.54 -3.47 -15.78
C LEU A 256 -4.27 -4.38 -14.80
N GLY A 257 -5.43 -4.86 -15.20
CA GLY A 257 -6.11 -6.01 -14.60
C GLY A 257 -5.47 -7.35 -15.04
N PRO A 258 -5.90 -8.49 -14.47
CA PRO A 258 -5.31 -9.80 -14.81
C PRO A 258 -5.40 -10.15 -16.30
N VAL A 259 -6.51 -9.84 -16.95
CA VAL A 259 -6.73 -10.13 -18.39
C VAL A 259 -5.80 -9.30 -19.28
N GLN A 260 -5.77 -7.98 -19.04
CA GLN A 260 -4.89 -7.07 -19.78
C GLN A 260 -3.42 -7.41 -19.55
N TYR A 261 -3.03 -7.80 -18.35
CA TYR A 261 -1.66 -8.17 -18.02
C TYR A 261 -1.14 -9.31 -18.90
N VAL A 262 -1.94 -10.37 -19.09
CA VAL A 262 -1.59 -11.47 -20.00
C VAL A 262 -1.45 -10.96 -21.44
N ALA A 263 -2.47 -10.23 -21.93
CA ALA A 263 -2.48 -9.72 -23.30
C ALA A 263 -1.27 -8.81 -23.60
N TYR A 264 -0.87 -7.96 -22.64
CA TYR A 264 0.27 -7.05 -22.82
C TYR A 264 1.62 -7.77 -22.77
N ARG A 265 1.77 -8.81 -21.92
CA ARG A 265 2.98 -9.64 -21.88
C ARG A 265 3.23 -10.43 -23.16
N GLU A 266 2.16 -10.83 -23.83
CA GLU A 266 2.20 -11.61 -25.06
C GLU A 266 2.33 -10.70 -26.31
N ASP A 267 2.03 -9.41 -26.20
CA ASP A 267 2.11 -8.44 -27.30
C ASP A 267 3.56 -7.90 -27.43
N PRO A 268 4.27 -8.21 -28.54
CA PRO A 268 5.64 -7.73 -28.75
C PRO A 268 5.80 -6.21 -28.68
N ALA A 269 4.74 -5.44 -29.00
CA ALA A 269 4.75 -3.98 -28.96
C ALA A 269 4.59 -3.39 -27.56
N LEU A 270 4.06 -4.16 -26.59
CA LEU A 270 3.69 -3.68 -25.27
C LEU A 270 4.49 -4.31 -24.13
N LYS A 271 5.02 -5.53 -24.32
CA LYS A 271 5.67 -6.32 -23.26
C LYS A 271 6.82 -5.61 -22.54
N ASP A 272 7.56 -4.75 -23.23
CA ASP A 272 8.70 -4.02 -22.68
C ASP A 272 8.28 -2.73 -21.95
N GLY A 273 6.99 -2.34 -22.04
CA GLY A 273 6.38 -1.20 -21.37
C GLY A 273 5.57 -1.59 -20.14
N ILE A 274 6.00 -2.59 -19.37
CA ILE A 274 5.32 -3.07 -18.16
C ILE A 274 6.18 -2.84 -16.92
N LEU A 275 5.65 -2.11 -15.96
CA LEU A 275 6.23 -1.96 -14.62
C LEU A 275 5.48 -2.86 -13.65
N GLU A 276 6.21 -3.77 -13.00
CA GLU A 276 5.68 -4.67 -11.98
C GLU A 276 6.27 -4.35 -10.61
N VAL A 277 5.46 -4.44 -9.56
CA VAL A 277 5.92 -4.27 -8.17
C VAL A 277 5.21 -5.25 -7.24
N ALA A 278 5.97 -5.79 -6.28
CA ALA A 278 5.40 -6.50 -5.15
C ALA A 278 4.94 -5.46 -4.11
N GLU A 279 3.64 -5.30 -3.96
CA GLU A 279 3.08 -4.37 -2.98
C GLU A 279 2.97 -5.00 -1.59
N VAL A 280 2.90 -4.15 -0.58
CA VAL A 280 2.79 -4.53 0.85
C VAL A 280 1.39 -5.02 1.23
N PHE A 281 0.76 -5.83 0.36
CA PHE A 281 -0.57 -6.40 0.60
C PHE A 281 -0.50 -7.93 0.65
N THR A 282 -1.13 -8.50 1.70
CA THR A 282 -1.31 -9.94 1.85
C THR A 282 -2.78 -10.30 1.73
N ARG A 283 -3.09 -11.18 0.77
CA ARG A 283 -4.43 -11.72 0.56
C ARG A 283 -4.55 -13.06 1.29
N HIS A 284 -5.64 -13.25 1.99
CA HIS A 284 -5.78 -14.39 2.90
C HIS A 284 -7.25 -14.72 3.16
N MET A 285 -7.51 -15.98 3.52
CA MET A 285 -8.74 -16.40 4.19
C MET A 285 -8.52 -16.37 5.70
N GLY A 286 -9.28 -15.56 6.42
CA GLY A 286 -9.28 -15.57 7.87
C GLY A 286 -10.24 -16.61 8.42
N MET A 287 -9.86 -17.26 9.52
CA MET A 287 -10.62 -18.32 10.19
C MET A 287 -11.00 -17.88 11.61
N ASN A 288 -12.28 -17.96 11.97
CA ASN A 288 -12.75 -17.60 13.30
C ASN A 288 -12.57 -18.77 14.28
N PRO A 289 -11.71 -18.67 15.32
CA PRO A 289 -11.50 -19.75 16.27
C PRO A 289 -12.71 -20.00 17.19
N GLU A 290 -13.70 -19.11 17.22
CA GLU A 290 -14.98 -19.33 17.91
C GLU A 290 -15.84 -20.39 17.20
N PHE A 291 -15.62 -20.59 15.91
CA PHE A 291 -16.15 -21.76 15.20
C PHE A 291 -15.30 -22.96 15.52
N LYS A 292 -15.87 -23.95 16.23
CA LYS A 292 -15.16 -25.07 16.85
C LYS A 292 -14.10 -25.76 15.98
N PRO A 293 -14.34 -26.10 14.68
CA PRO A 293 -13.28 -26.67 13.84
C PRO A 293 -12.05 -25.79 13.73
N PHE A 294 -12.21 -24.48 13.58
CA PHE A 294 -11.07 -23.54 13.41
C PHE A 294 -10.34 -23.20 14.72
N SER A 295 -10.83 -23.66 15.87
CA SER A 295 -10.08 -23.53 17.14
C SER A 295 -8.82 -24.40 17.18
N ASP A 296 -8.81 -25.54 16.44
CA ASP A 296 -7.67 -26.46 16.36
C ASP A 296 -6.71 -26.05 15.23
N LYS A 297 -5.43 -25.84 15.58
CA LYS A 297 -4.42 -25.46 14.57
C LYS A 297 -4.21 -26.51 13.50
N ARG A 298 -4.41 -27.79 13.79
CA ARG A 298 -4.29 -28.87 12.80
C ARG A 298 -5.33 -28.72 11.70
N VAL A 299 -6.55 -28.28 12.03
CA VAL A 299 -7.60 -27.96 11.05
C VAL A 299 -7.17 -26.77 10.20
N ARG A 300 -6.63 -25.70 10.82
CA ARG A 300 -6.16 -24.53 10.06
C ARG A 300 -4.97 -24.85 9.14
N GLN A 301 -4.07 -25.73 9.59
CA GLN A 301 -2.99 -26.24 8.74
C GLN A 301 -3.53 -27.13 7.61
N ALA A 302 -4.53 -27.99 7.88
CA ALA A 302 -5.20 -28.79 6.88
C ALA A 302 -5.83 -27.93 5.78
N ILE A 303 -6.47 -26.81 6.12
CA ILE A 303 -6.98 -25.81 5.17
C ILE A 303 -5.86 -25.33 4.22
N ASN A 304 -4.68 -24.99 4.75
CA ASN A 304 -3.54 -24.53 3.95
C ASN A 304 -3.00 -25.63 3.01
N HIS A 305 -3.03 -26.91 3.44
CA HIS A 305 -2.60 -28.04 2.61
C HIS A 305 -3.66 -28.49 1.61
N ALA A 306 -4.94 -28.24 1.87
CA ALA A 306 -6.05 -28.69 1.02
C ALA A 306 -6.18 -27.89 -0.29
N ILE A 307 -5.61 -26.69 -0.36
CA ILE A 307 -5.79 -25.73 -1.45
C ILE A 307 -4.57 -25.72 -2.37
N ASP A 308 -4.77 -26.03 -3.66
CA ASP A 308 -3.77 -25.82 -4.71
C ASP A 308 -3.68 -24.33 -5.06
N THR A 309 -2.95 -23.60 -4.23
CA THR A 309 -2.82 -22.15 -4.36
C THR A 309 -2.06 -21.75 -5.62
N ASP A 310 -1.07 -22.53 -6.05
CA ASP A 310 -0.31 -22.23 -7.26
C ASP A 310 -1.18 -22.37 -8.50
N LEU A 311 -2.06 -23.38 -8.54
CA LEU A 311 -3.04 -23.53 -9.61
C LEU A 311 -4.00 -22.33 -9.66
N ILE A 312 -4.48 -21.86 -8.51
CA ILE A 312 -5.37 -20.69 -8.42
C ILE A 312 -4.65 -19.44 -8.93
N ILE A 313 -3.42 -19.17 -8.47
CA ILE A 313 -2.62 -18.03 -8.93
C ILE A 313 -2.45 -18.09 -10.45
N LYS A 314 -2.08 -19.23 -10.99
CA LYS A 314 -1.86 -19.42 -12.43
C LYS A 314 -3.14 -19.26 -13.25
N ARG A 315 -4.25 -19.89 -12.83
CA ARG A 315 -5.47 -19.99 -13.65
C ARG A 315 -6.41 -18.79 -13.50
N LEU A 316 -6.57 -18.28 -12.28
CA LEU A 316 -7.51 -17.19 -12.01
C LEU A 316 -6.81 -15.83 -11.89
N VAL A 317 -5.71 -15.77 -11.14
CA VAL A 317 -4.98 -14.51 -10.96
C VAL A 317 -4.02 -14.23 -12.13
N LYS A 318 -3.85 -15.22 -13.07
CA LYS A 318 -3.04 -15.09 -14.29
C LYS A 318 -1.58 -14.69 -14.01
N ASP A 319 -0.98 -15.26 -12.96
CA ASP A 319 0.37 -14.93 -12.48
C ASP A 319 0.56 -13.46 -12.04
N LYS A 320 -0.56 -12.70 -11.89
CA LYS A 320 -0.55 -11.34 -11.35
C LYS A 320 -0.55 -11.35 -9.81
N ALA A 321 0.21 -12.23 -9.22
CA ALA A 321 0.45 -12.34 -7.78
C ALA A 321 1.72 -13.14 -7.49
N TYR A 322 2.28 -12.94 -6.31
CA TYR A 322 3.34 -13.76 -5.76
C TYR A 322 2.76 -14.73 -4.72
N ARG A 323 3.19 -15.98 -4.74
CA ARG A 323 2.77 -16.98 -3.75
C ARG A 323 3.13 -16.53 -2.34
N ALA A 324 2.14 -16.44 -1.44
CA ALA A 324 2.42 -16.12 -0.05
C ALA A 324 3.06 -17.31 0.68
N VAL A 325 4.07 -17.03 1.48
CA VAL A 325 4.74 -18.01 2.33
C VAL A 325 4.30 -17.89 3.79
N ALA A 326 4.02 -16.66 4.24
CA ALA A 326 3.49 -16.34 5.56
C ALA A 326 2.77 -14.98 5.50
N TRP A 327 2.71 -14.25 6.62
CA TRP A 327 1.99 -12.98 6.69
C TRP A 327 2.74 -11.80 6.05
N LEU A 328 4.06 -11.68 6.31
CA LEU A 328 4.86 -10.57 5.80
C LEU A 328 5.14 -10.70 4.30
N PRO A 329 4.78 -9.70 3.46
CA PRO A 329 5.03 -9.72 2.02
C PRO A 329 6.50 -9.56 1.67
N LEU A 330 6.86 -9.81 0.40
CA LEU A 330 8.23 -9.90 -0.11
C LEU A 330 9.10 -8.67 0.20
N THR A 331 8.48 -7.49 0.23
CA THR A 331 9.16 -6.20 0.43
C THR A 331 9.21 -5.76 1.90
N ALA A 332 8.52 -6.49 2.80
CA ALA A 332 8.47 -6.13 4.21
C ALA A 332 9.76 -6.51 4.95
N GLN A 333 10.19 -5.64 5.87
CA GLN A 333 11.23 -5.98 6.84
C GLN A 333 10.80 -7.22 7.64
N GLY A 334 11.70 -8.18 7.82
CA GLY A 334 11.41 -9.45 8.50
C GLY A 334 10.83 -10.56 7.63
N HIS A 335 10.57 -10.30 6.32
CA HIS A 335 10.18 -11.37 5.40
C HIS A 335 11.26 -12.46 5.31
N ASP A 336 10.87 -13.72 5.53
CA ASP A 336 11.80 -14.84 5.45
C ASP A 336 11.88 -15.42 4.03
N LYS A 337 12.92 -15.02 3.29
CA LYS A 337 13.18 -15.48 1.92
C LYS A 337 13.47 -16.99 1.82
N THR A 338 13.76 -17.65 2.94
CA THR A 338 14.11 -19.10 2.97
C THR A 338 12.92 -19.99 3.27
N ARG A 339 11.84 -19.42 3.85
CA ARG A 339 10.62 -20.17 4.18
C ARG A 339 9.93 -20.65 2.92
N LYS A 340 9.42 -21.86 2.95
CA LYS A 340 8.61 -22.44 1.87
C LYS A 340 7.13 -22.24 2.18
N PRO A 341 6.28 -21.98 1.19
CA PRO A 341 4.83 -21.95 1.39
C PRO A 341 4.31 -23.35 1.76
N TYR A 342 3.11 -23.41 2.32
CA TYR A 342 2.41 -24.67 2.53
C TYR A 342 2.28 -25.43 1.20
N ALA A 343 2.78 -26.67 1.15
CA ALA A 343 2.63 -27.51 -0.02
C ALA A 343 1.16 -27.94 -0.20
N PHE A 344 0.68 -28.00 -1.42
CA PHE A 344 -0.58 -28.65 -1.74
C PHE A 344 -0.43 -30.16 -1.49
N ASP A 345 -1.15 -30.67 -0.49
CA ASP A 345 -1.09 -32.08 -0.06
C ASP A 345 -2.42 -32.45 0.61
N GLN A 346 -3.35 -32.98 -0.17
CA GLN A 346 -4.67 -33.36 0.31
C GLN A 346 -4.66 -34.59 1.23
N ASP A 347 -3.69 -35.46 1.11
CA ASP A 347 -3.57 -36.63 2.00
C ASP A 347 -3.08 -36.17 3.39
N LYS A 348 -2.12 -35.26 3.43
CA LYS A 348 -1.71 -34.60 4.68
C LYS A 348 -2.87 -33.81 5.30
N ALA A 349 -3.66 -33.09 4.49
CA ALA A 349 -4.84 -32.39 4.97
C ALA A 349 -5.86 -33.34 5.63
N LYS A 350 -6.18 -34.47 5.00
CA LYS A 350 -7.08 -35.51 5.56
C LYS A 350 -6.54 -36.07 6.88
N LYS A 351 -5.24 -36.38 6.92
CA LYS A 351 -4.60 -36.88 8.16
C LYS A 351 -4.71 -35.87 9.30
N LEU A 352 -4.43 -34.60 9.06
CA LEU A 352 -4.55 -33.54 10.07
C LEU A 352 -6.00 -33.37 10.53
N LEU A 353 -6.99 -33.49 9.63
CA LEU A 353 -8.41 -33.45 9.97
C LEU A 353 -8.81 -34.66 10.82
N GLU A 354 -8.36 -35.86 10.49
CA GLU A 354 -8.61 -37.09 11.28
C GLU A 354 -8.00 -36.97 12.69
N GLU A 355 -6.74 -36.52 12.80
CA GLU A 355 -6.06 -36.28 14.08
C GLU A 355 -6.76 -35.20 14.93
N ALA A 356 -7.44 -34.25 14.30
CA ALA A 356 -8.23 -33.21 14.96
C ALA A 356 -9.67 -33.66 15.30
N GLY A 357 -10.06 -34.92 14.94
CA GLY A 357 -11.40 -35.45 15.19
C GLY A 357 -12.44 -35.13 14.12
N TYR A 358 -12.01 -34.71 12.93
CA TYR A 358 -12.87 -34.35 11.79
C TYR A 358 -12.66 -35.29 10.59
N LYS A 359 -12.55 -36.60 10.82
CA LYS A 359 -12.36 -37.61 9.76
C LYS A 359 -13.43 -37.53 8.67
N ASP A 360 -14.68 -37.31 9.05
CA ASP A 360 -15.82 -37.20 8.14
C ASP A 360 -16.01 -35.77 7.58
N GLY A 361 -15.07 -34.85 7.88
CA GLY A 361 -15.10 -33.46 7.50
C GLY A 361 -16.04 -32.62 8.35
N PHE A 362 -16.35 -31.42 7.86
CA PHE A 362 -17.30 -30.47 8.48
C PHE A 362 -17.81 -29.49 7.44
N GLU A 363 -18.82 -28.69 7.81
CA GLU A 363 -19.36 -27.61 6.98
C GLU A 363 -19.12 -26.26 7.65
N PHE A 364 -18.79 -25.22 6.85
CA PHE A 364 -18.68 -23.85 7.34
C PHE A 364 -19.19 -22.84 6.32
N GLU A 365 -19.56 -21.64 6.80
CA GLU A 365 -19.93 -20.49 5.99
C GLU A 365 -18.69 -19.63 5.67
N TRP A 366 -18.47 -19.35 4.38
CA TRP A 366 -17.40 -18.47 3.91
C TRP A 366 -17.96 -17.17 3.36
N THR A 367 -17.76 -16.08 4.12
CA THR A 367 -18.22 -14.74 3.71
C THR A 367 -17.20 -14.13 2.75
N THR A 368 -17.69 -13.64 1.61
CA THR A 368 -16.88 -13.07 0.54
C THR A 368 -17.58 -11.88 -0.12
N SER A 369 -16.85 -11.11 -0.93
CA SER A 369 -17.40 -10.05 -1.78
C SER A 369 -17.06 -10.28 -3.25
N GLN A 370 -17.71 -9.52 -4.14
CA GLN A 370 -17.39 -9.55 -5.55
C GLN A 370 -16.04 -8.87 -5.80
N ASN A 371 -14.99 -9.65 -6.03
CA ASN A 371 -13.67 -9.17 -6.39
C ASN A 371 -12.94 -10.24 -7.22
N GLU A 372 -12.48 -9.88 -8.41
CA GLU A 372 -11.87 -10.82 -9.36
C GLU A 372 -10.55 -11.43 -8.87
N SER A 373 -9.80 -10.68 -8.08
CA SER A 373 -8.43 -11.06 -7.68
C SER A 373 -8.36 -11.83 -6.35
N TRP A 374 -9.38 -11.69 -5.48
CA TRP A 374 -9.38 -12.32 -4.15
C TRP A 374 -10.77 -12.61 -3.56
N GLY A 375 -11.85 -12.34 -4.29
CA GLY A 375 -13.24 -12.51 -3.82
C GLY A 375 -13.90 -13.80 -4.28
N LEU A 376 -15.19 -13.71 -4.64
CA LEU A 376 -16.05 -14.84 -4.95
C LEU A 376 -15.46 -15.86 -5.95
N PRO A 377 -14.84 -15.47 -7.09
CA PRO A 377 -14.30 -16.46 -8.03
C PRO A 377 -13.21 -17.35 -7.42
N ILE A 378 -12.43 -16.81 -6.47
CA ILE A 378 -11.40 -17.57 -5.76
C ILE A 378 -12.05 -18.58 -4.80
N VAL A 379 -13.07 -18.15 -4.05
CA VAL A 379 -13.81 -19.01 -3.13
C VAL A 379 -14.45 -20.19 -3.90
N GLU A 380 -15.14 -19.91 -5.00
CA GLU A 380 -15.79 -20.93 -5.83
C GLU A 380 -14.79 -21.97 -6.38
N ALA A 381 -13.60 -21.53 -6.79
CA ALA A 381 -12.55 -22.44 -7.27
C ALA A 381 -11.99 -23.36 -6.18
N ILE A 382 -12.08 -22.97 -4.90
CA ILE A 382 -11.59 -23.76 -3.76
C ILE A 382 -12.60 -24.81 -3.31
N ILE A 383 -13.90 -24.59 -3.48
CA ILE A 383 -14.96 -25.51 -3.03
C ILE A 383 -14.70 -26.97 -3.49
N PRO A 384 -14.38 -27.26 -4.76
CA PRO A 384 -14.09 -28.63 -5.19
C PRO A 384 -12.84 -29.24 -4.53
N MET A 385 -11.86 -28.40 -4.15
CA MET A 385 -10.65 -28.85 -3.46
C MET A 385 -10.99 -29.27 -2.02
N PHE A 386 -11.79 -28.48 -1.32
CA PHE A 386 -12.27 -28.79 0.02
C PHE A 386 -13.16 -30.03 0.06
N ALA A 387 -14.04 -30.20 -0.93
CA ALA A 387 -14.88 -31.40 -1.03
C ALA A 387 -14.06 -32.69 -1.05
N LYS A 388 -12.87 -32.69 -1.67
CA LYS A 388 -11.97 -33.85 -1.72
C LYS A 388 -11.38 -34.27 -0.37
N VAL A 389 -11.40 -33.35 0.61
CA VAL A 389 -10.95 -33.61 1.99
C VAL A 389 -12.12 -33.62 2.98
N GLY A 390 -13.38 -33.72 2.50
CA GLY A 390 -14.57 -33.84 3.33
C GLY A 390 -15.13 -32.50 3.82
N ILE A 391 -14.54 -31.37 3.46
CA ILE A 391 -15.00 -30.05 3.91
C ILE A 391 -16.06 -29.50 2.94
N LYS A 392 -17.20 -29.06 3.48
CA LYS A 392 -18.29 -28.40 2.75
C LYS A 392 -18.30 -26.91 3.03
N VAL A 393 -18.60 -26.11 2.01
CA VAL A 393 -18.61 -24.64 2.11
C VAL A 393 -19.97 -24.10 1.71
N LYS A 394 -20.56 -23.26 2.58
CA LYS A 394 -21.68 -22.39 2.24
C LYS A 394 -21.13 -21.00 1.93
N VAL A 395 -21.32 -20.55 0.71
CA VAL A 395 -20.86 -19.20 0.30
C VAL A 395 -21.91 -18.16 0.71
N LYS A 396 -21.44 -17.12 1.42
CA LYS A 396 -22.20 -15.93 1.73
C LYS A 396 -21.56 -14.72 1.04
N GLN A 397 -22.14 -14.31 -0.09
CA GLN A 397 -21.69 -13.12 -0.81
C GLN A 397 -22.36 -11.88 -0.25
N VAL A 398 -21.58 -10.85 0.04
CA VAL A 398 -22.02 -9.54 0.53
C VAL A 398 -21.23 -8.41 -0.14
N GLU A 399 -21.70 -7.19 -0.01
CA GLU A 399 -20.93 -6.00 -0.38
C GLU A 399 -19.65 -5.86 0.50
N THR A 400 -18.59 -5.28 -0.07
CA THR A 400 -17.28 -5.18 0.63
C THR A 400 -17.38 -4.43 1.96
N ALA A 401 -18.20 -3.38 2.05
CA ALA A 401 -18.40 -2.65 3.30
C ALA A 401 -19.08 -3.52 4.36
N VAL A 402 -20.04 -4.32 3.97
CA VAL A 402 -20.76 -5.28 4.84
C VAL A 402 -19.82 -6.39 5.30
N LEU A 403 -18.97 -6.90 4.39
CA LEU A 403 -17.92 -7.89 4.75
C LEU A 403 -17.00 -7.34 5.84
N LEU A 404 -16.47 -6.13 5.65
CA LEU A 404 -15.57 -5.49 6.63
C LEU A 404 -16.25 -5.28 7.99
N GLU A 405 -17.51 -4.89 8.01
CA GLU A 405 -18.27 -4.72 9.23
C GLU A 405 -18.53 -6.05 9.95
N SER A 406 -18.95 -7.08 9.22
CA SER A 406 -19.12 -8.45 9.74
C SER A 406 -17.83 -8.97 10.37
N VAL A 407 -16.69 -8.74 9.70
CA VAL A 407 -15.38 -9.17 10.20
C VAL A 407 -15.01 -8.45 11.50
N ARG A 408 -15.25 -7.14 11.60
CA ARG A 408 -15.01 -6.36 12.83
C ARG A 408 -15.88 -6.81 13.99
N LYS A 409 -17.12 -7.21 13.72
CA LYS A 409 -18.06 -7.71 14.74
C LYS A 409 -17.86 -9.18 15.09
N GLY A 410 -17.13 -9.93 14.28
CA GLY A 410 -16.95 -11.37 14.44
C GLY A 410 -18.13 -12.21 13.92
N GLU A 411 -18.98 -11.63 13.09
CA GLU A 411 -20.16 -12.26 12.49
C GLU A 411 -19.77 -13.06 11.24
N PHE A 412 -18.85 -14.01 11.39
CA PHE A 412 -18.35 -14.87 10.32
C PHE A 412 -17.79 -16.18 10.88
N GLN A 413 -17.73 -17.23 10.05
CA GLN A 413 -16.93 -18.41 10.33
C GLN A 413 -15.58 -18.35 9.58
N ALA A 414 -15.63 -17.98 8.29
CA ALA A 414 -14.46 -17.63 7.51
C ALA A 414 -14.74 -16.42 6.62
N TYR A 415 -13.69 -15.68 6.29
CA TYR A 415 -13.74 -14.56 5.35
C TYR A 415 -12.53 -14.57 4.41
N ILE A 416 -12.60 -13.84 3.29
CA ILE A 416 -11.44 -13.57 2.45
C ILE A 416 -11.27 -12.07 2.29
N LEU A 417 -10.04 -11.57 2.48
CA LEU A 417 -9.68 -10.15 2.37
C LEU A 417 -8.29 -9.96 1.79
N SER A 418 -8.05 -8.74 1.33
CA SER A 418 -6.73 -8.19 1.03
C SER A 418 -6.40 -7.16 2.11
N MET A 419 -5.35 -7.37 2.89
CA MET A 419 -4.91 -6.45 3.93
C MET A 419 -3.57 -5.85 3.57
N GLN A 420 -3.47 -4.53 3.73
CA GLN A 420 -2.19 -3.85 3.68
C GLN A 420 -1.41 -4.22 4.95
N THR A 421 -0.28 -4.87 4.76
CA THR A 421 0.66 -5.16 5.84
C THR A 421 1.64 -3.99 6.05
N GLY A 422 1.44 -2.93 5.28
CA GLY A 422 2.03 -1.61 5.45
C GLY A 422 3.54 -1.53 5.28
N PRO A 423 4.07 -0.32 5.23
CA PRO A 423 5.49 -0.08 5.31
C PRO A 423 6.03 -0.30 6.75
N ASP A 424 5.16 -0.29 7.77
CA ASP A 424 5.50 -0.66 9.14
C ASP A 424 5.07 -2.11 9.43
N PRO A 425 5.96 -3.09 9.27
CA PRO A 425 5.63 -4.48 9.51
C PRO A 425 5.31 -4.77 10.99
N LEU A 426 5.88 -4.02 11.94
CA LEU A 426 5.59 -4.18 13.36
C LEU A 426 4.13 -3.81 13.66
N ALA A 427 3.66 -2.67 13.14
CA ALA A 427 2.26 -2.27 13.29
C ALA A 427 1.30 -3.28 12.64
N ALA A 428 1.65 -3.78 11.45
CA ALA A 428 0.85 -4.81 10.77
C ALA A 428 0.78 -6.12 11.56
N MET A 429 1.89 -6.54 12.14
CA MET A 429 1.94 -7.76 12.95
C MET A 429 1.24 -7.60 14.30
N LYS A 430 1.20 -6.40 14.88
CA LYS A 430 0.39 -6.11 16.08
C LYS A 430 -1.11 -6.39 15.87
N CYS A 431 -1.59 -6.48 14.64
CA CYS A 431 -2.96 -6.97 14.38
C CYS A 431 -3.22 -8.40 14.88
N TYR A 432 -2.19 -9.21 15.08
CA TYR A 432 -2.31 -10.55 15.67
C TYR A 432 -1.90 -10.61 17.15
N HIS A 433 -1.49 -9.49 17.74
CA HIS A 433 -1.16 -9.43 19.17
C HIS A 433 -2.42 -9.63 20.02
N SER A 434 -2.34 -10.40 21.12
CA SER A 434 -3.49 -10.75 21.94
C SER A 434 -4.21 -9.55 22.56
N SER A 435 -3.51 -8.43 22.79
CA SER A 435 -4.08 -7.18 23.29
C SER A 435 -4.86 -6.39 22.24
N THR A 436 -4.69 -6.70 20.94
CA THR A 436 -5.37 -5.98 19.87
C THR A 436 -6.81 -6.47 19.75
N PRO A 437 -7.81 -5.60 19.89
CA PRO A 437 -9.21 -6.01 19.80
C PRO A 437 -9.60 -6.36 18.36
N ARG A 438 -10.61 -7.23 18.21
CA ARG A 438 -11.20 -7.60 16.93
C ARG A 438 -11.63 -6.38 16.12
N SER A 439 -12.28 -5.41 16.75
CA SER A 439 -12.76 -4.18 16.12
C SER A 439 -11.64 -3.33 15.50
N ALA A 440 -10.40 -3.46 15.97
CA ALA A 440 -9.25 -2.81 15.35
C ALA A 440 -8.75 -3.59 14.14
N CYS A 441 -8.17 -4.79 14.35
CA CYS A 441 -7.66 -5.62 13.26
C CYS A 441 -7.36 -7.08 13.63
N ASN A 442 -7.42 -7.50 14.92
CA ASN A 442 -7.26 -8.91 15.28
C ASN A 442 -8.56 -9.68 15.00
N TYR A 443 -8.99 -9.69 13.75
CA TYR A 443 -10.27 -10.27 13.34
C TYR A 443 -10.42 -11.72 13.73
N ASN A 444 -9.32 -12.47 13.69
CA ASN A 444 -9.28 -13.90 14.02
C ASN A 444 -9.12 -14.17 15.53
N GLN A 445 -9.09 -13.13 16.38
CA GLN A 445 -8.85 -13.28 17.83
C GLN A 445 -7.66 -14.18 18.15
N PHE A 446 -6.61 -14.06 17.34
CA PHE A 446 -5.37 -14.81 17.55
C PHE A 446 -4.76 -14.48 18.91
N LYS A 447 -4.30 -15.51 19.62
CA LYS A 447 -3.67 -15.40 20.93
C LYS A 447 -2.51 -16.39 21.01
N ASN A 448 -1.30 -15.88 21.24
CA ASN A 448 -0.11 -16.70 21.43
C ASN A 448 0.92 -15.92 22.25
N ALA A 449 1.21 -16.36 23.47
CA ALA A 449 2.10 -15.64 24.38
C ALA A 449 3.55 -15.51 23.86
N ALA A 450 4.04 -16.48 23.09
CA ALA A 450 5.38 -16.38 22.50
C ALA A 450 5.41 -15.33 21.37
N TYR A 451 4.34 -15.24 20.58
CA TYR A 451 4.16 -14.21 19.56
C TYR A 451 4.12 -12.82 20.20
N ASP A 452 3.27 -12.64 21.21
CA ASP A 452 3.11 -11.36 21.93
C ASP A 452 4.44 -10.87 22.49
N LYS A 453 5.15 -11.74 23.21
CA LYS A 453 6.47 -11.44 23.78
C LYS A 453 7.47 -11.02 22.68
N THR A 454 7.50 -11.73 21.55
CA THR A 454 8.41 -11.42 20.45
C THR A 454 8.14 -10.04 19.84
N LEU A 455 6.85 -9.67 19.70
CA LEU A 455 6.48 -8.34 19.19
C LEU A 455 6.74 -7.22 20.20
N ASP A 456 6.52 -7.49 21.50
CA ASP A 456 6.84 -6.52 22.54
C ASP A 456 8.34 -6.22 22.58
N GLU A 457 9.18 -7.25 22.47
CA GLU A 457 10.64 -7.07 22.35
C GLU A 457 11.01 -6.28 21.08
N ALA A 458 10.37 -6.55 19.94
CA ALA A 458 10.59 -5.79 18.71
C ALA A 458 10.20 -4.31 18.85
N GLY A 459 9.14 -4.01 19.60
CA GLY A 459 8.72 -2.63 19.89
C GLY A 459 9.59 -1.89 20.90
N GLN A 460 10.41 -2.60 21.67
CA GLN A 460 11.27 -2.00 22.71
C GLN A 460 12.72 -1.77 22.26
N THR A 461 13.19 -2.48 21.22
CA THR A 461 14.54 -2.31 20.71
C THR A 461 14.64 -1.22 19.63
N THR A 462 15.76 -0.50 19.63
CA THR A 462 16.12 0.48 18.58
C THR A 462 17.12 -0.07 17.56
N ASP A 463 17.60 -1.32 17.75
CA ASP A 463 18.52 -1.99 16.81
C ASP A 463 17.72 -2.54 15.60
N PRO A 464 17.90 -1.99 14.38
CA PRO A 464 17.15 -2.44 13.20
C PRO A 464 17.41 -3.90 12.83
N ALA A 465 18.60 -4.44 13.10
CA ALA A 465 18.92 -5.84 12.82
C ALA A 465 18.14 -6.75 13.77
N LYS A 466 18.07 -6.39 15.05
CA LYS A 466 17.28 -7.11 16.06
C LYS A 466 15.78 -7.04 15.79
N VAL A 467 15.27 -5.88 15.37
CA VAL A 467 13.87 -5.74 14.91
C VAL A 467 13.58 -6.71 13.77
N THR A 468 14.47 -6.76 12.76
CA THR A 468 14.29 -7.67 11.60
C THR A 468 14.25 -9.15 12.03
N GLU A 469 15.15 -9.56 12.94
CA GLU A 469 15.18 -10.91 13.49
C GLU A 469 13.87 -11.27 14.22
N LEU A 470 13.40 -10.37 15.09
CA LEU A 470 12.19 -10.56 15.89
C LEU A 470 10.93 -10.60 15.00
N LEU A 471 10.82 -9.73 14.01
CA LEU A 471 9.72 -9.76 13.04
C LEU A 471 9.70 -11.07 12.25
N LYS A 472 10.87 -11.56 11.81
CA LYS A 472 11.01 -12.85 11.13
C LYS A 472 10.58 -14.01 12.04
N ALA A 473 10.94 -13.97 13.32
CA ALA A 473 10.55 -14.98 14.30
C ALA A 473 9.03 -14.96 14.55
N ALA A 474 8.44 -13.78 14.75
CA ALA A 474 6.99 -13.63 14.92
C ALA A 474 6.21 -14.10 13.67
N ASP A 475 6.68 -13.77 12.47
CA ASP A 475 6.08 -14.28 11.22
C ASP A 475 6.16 -15.81 11.11
N GLY A 476 7.22 -16.41 11.68
CA GLY A 476 7.36 -17.86 11.82
C GLY A 476 6.28 -18.48 12.73
N ILE A 477 5.97 -17.83 13.82
CA ILE A 477 4.89 -18.29 14.73
C ILE A 477 3.54 -18.21 14.01
N LEU A 478 3.24 -17.14 13.26
CA LEU A 478 2.01 -17.06 12.47
C LEU A 478 1.94 -18.16 11.41
N TYR A 479 3.06 -18.46 10.76
CA TYR A 479 3.12 -19.57 9.81
C TYR A 479 2.74 -20.90 10.48
N GLU A 480 3.36 -21.25 11.61
CA GLU A 480 3.11 -22.52 12.33
C GLU A 480 1.70 -22.59 12.91
N GLU A 481 1.16 -21.50 13.45
CA GLU A 481 -0.19 -21.46 14.02
C GLU A 481 -1.29 -21.36 12.96
N ALA A 482 -0.96 -20.99 11.73
CA ALA A 482 -1.84 -20.89 10.57
C ALA A 482 -3.19 -20.19 10.87
N PRO A 483 -3.22 -18.99 11.45
CA PRO A 483 -4.49 -18.32 11.74
C PRO A 483 -5.27 -17.97 10.47
N VAL A 484 -4.62 -18.04 9.32
CA VAL A 484 -5.16 -17.77 8.00
C VAL A 484 -4.67 -18.79 6.97
N TRP A 485 -5.40 -18.94 5.86
CA TRP A 485 -4.79 -19.45 4.64
C TRP A 485 -4.02 -18.33 3.97
N PHE A 486 -2.71 -18.53 3.78
CA PHE A 486 -1.82 -17.58 3.14
C PHE A 486 -1.94 -17.71 1.62
N PHE A 487 -2.70 -16.81 1.00
CA PHE A 487 -3.01 -16.91 -0.42
C PHE A 487 -1.89 -16.34 -1.29
N ASN A 488 -1.79 -15.02 -1.34
CA ASN A 488 -0.80 -14.38 -2.18
C ASN A 488 -0.41 -12.98 -1.68
N TYR A 489 0.75 -12.52 -2.14
CA TYR A 489 1.15 -11.12 -2.07
C TYR A 489 0.75 -10.43 -3.37
N ASN A 490 0.25 -9.20 -3.27
CA ASN A 490 -0.20 -8.50 -4.47
C ASN A 490 0.98 -8.16 -5.39
N LYS A 491 0.80 -8.43 -6.69
CA LYS A 491 1.62 -7.90 -7.77
C LYS A 491 0.82 -6.80 -8.46
N ALA A 492 1.19 -5.55 -8.25
CA ALA A 492 0.64 -4.45 -9.03
C ALA A 492 1.37 -4.33 -10.36
N VAL A 493 0.63 -3.97 -11.39
CA VAL A 493 1.15 -3.90 -12.75
C VAL A 493 0.63 -2.64 -13.45
N MET A 494 1.55 -1.88 -14.02
CA MET A 494 1.27 -0.67 -14.77
C MET A 494 1.92 -0.77 -16.16
N ALA A 495 1.14 -0.51 -17.22
CA ALA A 495 1.69 -0.30 -18.54
C ALA A 495 2.06 1.16 -18.72
N TYR A 496 3.13 1.41 -19.48
CA TYR A 496 3.58 2.76 -19.83
C TYR A 496 4.07 2.83 -21.27
N GLN A 497 3.89 3.98 -21.89
CA GLN A 497 4.31 4.22 -23.25
C GLN A 497 5.85 4.38 -23.33
N PRO A 498 6.51 4.03 -24.45
CA PRO A 498 7.96 4.05 -24.58
C PRO A 498 8.63 5.41 -24.30
N TRP A 499 7.88 6.49 -24.52
CA TRP A 499 8.34 7.87 -24.25
C TRP A 499 8.23 8.31 -22.79
N VAL A 500 7.58 7.53 -21.92
CA VAL A 500 7.47 7.84 -20.49
C VAL A 500 8.70 7.33 -19.74
N LYS A 501 9.29 8.17 -18.92
CA LYS A 501 10.44 7.86 -18.08
C LYS A 501 10.20 8.34 -16.66
N GLY A 502 10.96 7.80 -15.69
CA GLY A 502 10.92 8.24 -14.30
C GLY A 502 9.78 7.67 -13.45
N LEU A 503 9.00 6.71 -13.98
CA LEU A 503 8.03 5.96 -13.18
C LEU A 503 8.74 5.17 -12.08
N GLN A 504 8.09 5.08 -10.92
CA GLN A 504 8.65 4.43 -9.74
C GLN A 504 7.90 3.14 -9.40
N ALA A 505 8.65 2.09 -9.08
CA ALA A 505 8.10 0.83 -8.55
C ALA A 505 7.80 0.99 -7.05
N ASN A 506 6.73 1.69 -6.71
CA ASN A 506 6.36 1.96 -5.33
C ASN A 506 5.68 0.75 -4.69
N ALA A 507 6.33 0.15 -3.69
CA ALA A 507 5.81 -1.04 -3.00
C ALA A 507 4.63 -0.73 -2.06
N THR A 508 4.46 0.51 -1.60
CA THR A 508 3.31 0.87 -0.75
C THR A 508 2.00 0.88 -1.54
N GLU A 509 2.04 1.36 -2.75
CA GLU A 509 1.05 1.19 -3.81
C GLU A 509 1.62 1.72 -5.13
N LEU A 510 1.51 0.96 -6.22
CA LEU A 510 2.04 1.36 -7.52
C LEU A 510 1.45 2.68 -8.04
N THR A 511 0.22 3.01 -7.62
CA THR A 511 -0.46 4.27 -7.95
C THR A 511 0.11 5.49 -7.22
N HIS A 512 0.89 5.28 -6.16
CA HIS A 512 1.57 6.36 -5.42
C HIS A 512 2.79 6.87 -6.18
N GLN A 513 2.58 7.28 -7.43
CA GLN A 513 3.63 7.91 -8.23
C GLN A 513 3.95 9.31 -7.70
N TYR A 514 5.22 9.70 -7.80
CA TYR A 514 5.68 11.07 -7.57
C TYR A 514 5.87 11.74 -8.93
N PRO A 515 4.86 12.45 -9.46
CA PRO A 515 4.82 12.89 -10.85
C PRO A 515 5.91 13.91 -11.19
N GLU A 516 6.54 14.54 -10.20
CA GLU A 516 7.69 15.42 -10.44
C GLU A 516 8.89 14.71 -11.08
N HIS A 517 9.04 13.40 -10.89
CA HIS A 517 10.12 12.60 -11.46
C HIS A 517 9.79 12.05 -12.85
N ILE A 518 8.51 12.11 -13.25
CA ILE A 518 8.07 11.60 -14.55
C ILE A 518 8.37 12.64 -15.62
N TRP A 519 8.94 12.20 -16.74
CA TRP A 519 9.21 13.04 -17.88
C TRP A 519 8.90 12.33 -19.19
N ILE A 520 8.68 13.14 -20.23
CA ILE A 520 8.21 12.70 -21.53
C ILE A 520 9.28 13.02 -22.57
N THR A 521 9.69 12.00 -23.35
CA THR A 521 10.65 12.18 -24.45
C THR A 521 9.98 12.88 -25.64
N GLU A 522 10.77 13.30 -26.65
CA GLU A 522 10.26 13.92 -27.89
C GLU A 522 9.35 13.01 -28.72
N ALA A 523 9.42 11.70 -28.49
CA ALA A 523 8.60 10.72 -29.19
C ALA A 523 7.12 10.74 -28.75
N SER A 524 6.77 11.49 -27.69
CA SER A 524 5.38 11.62 -27.24
C SER A 524 4.53 12.37 -28.27
N PRO A 525 3.31 11.88 -28.58
CA PRO A 525 2.36 12.62 -29.42
C PRO A 525 1.78 13.86 -28.73
N ALA A 526 1.88 13.96 -27.40
CA ALA A 526 1.43 15.11 -26.59
C ALA A 526 2.65 15.97 -26.23
N LYS A 527 2.90 17.00 -27.02
CA LYS A 527 3.96 17.98 -26.76
C LYS A 527 3.49 19.07 -25.80
#